data_83dc8bc0970cdff43d44be3caf1e42d3
#
_entry.id   83dc8bc0970cdff43d44be3caf1e42d3
#
_cell.length_a   1.000
_cell.length_b   1.000
_cell.length_c   1.000
_cell.angle_alpha   90.00
_cell.angle_beta   90.00
_cell.angle_gamma   90.00
#
_symmetry.space_group_name_H-M   'P 1'
#
loop_
_entity.id
_entity.type
_entity.pdbx_description
1 polymer ?
#
loop_
_entity_poly.entity_id
_entity_poly.type
_entity_poly.pdbx_seq_one_letter_code
_entity_poly.pdbx_strand_id
1 'polypeptide(L)'
;MLLLTLRLLAVYVGAASVCLLLACRFVRPVRPSAALVLLLAPFLFAGKALVTAGVYGPIDQIYHAAPLAARRVGMGIDTTRTHSLLDVSGSMVPWQKAVREAVKNGRLPLWNRFPLAGEPLLAVMQHGALHPGTWIGFLLPLGQAWTFAMAFRIFLAFLFLYLFLREIGCSEIPSLFGASAWALCEYLFFFLGFPHQPVAAALPLLLLGLRRLAREPGRASFGITLAGLLLMVAGGHPESLLHAVSGAGVYFLFELAGVGRGRRLKPILLSLAAGALALGLSAPLLLPFREAARVTVAYAHRVHWYAKSERSLPLPQSLERSAKNVLPYAFGSWIDGGEDPSFAGPAAYGGSLLIPLALVGLGSRRREVPPLVIVGLLGLAAWGRLPVVNDAICRLPLFAIAINEYLVFLAAFALAVLAALGLDRVSRGEGLSTLLVGVVATLAVVGVLFLRFQSNLGRIQP
;
A
#
# COMPACT_ATOMS: atom_id res chain seq x y z
N MET A 1 10.25 -26.37 -17.34
CA MET A 1 9.97 -25.78 -16.02
C MET A 1 11.21 -25.12 -15.42
N LEU A 2 12.35 -25.81 -15.29
CA LEU A 2 13.59 -25.22 -14.71
C LEU A 2 14.03 -23.90 -15.40
N LEU A 3 14.06 -23.86 -16.72
CA LEU A 3 14.46 -22.66 -17.46
C LEU A 3 13.53 -21.45 -17.14
N LEU A 4 12.23 -21.69 -17.01
CA LEU A 4 11.27 -20.64 -16.67
C LEU A 4 11.45 -20.14 -15.22
N THR A 5 11.74 -21.04 -14.29
CA THR A 5 12.10 -20.69 -12.90
C THR A 5 13.36 -19.84 -12.86
N LEU A 6 14.42 -20.27 -13.54
CA LEU A 6 15.67 -19.50 -13.60
C LEU A 6 15.46 -18.11 -14.22
N ARG A 7 14.66 -18.02 -15.28
CA ARG A 7 14.31 -16.74 -15.91
C ARG A 7 13.53 -15.83 -14.96
N LEU A 8 12.54 -16.36 -14.24
CA LEU A 8 11.75 -15.59 -13.26
C LEU A 8 12.66 -15.07 -12.15
N LEU A 9 13.50 -15.92 -11.58
CA LEU A 9 14.47 -15.54 -10.53
C LEU A 9 15.48 -14.50 -11.05
N ALA A 10 16.02 -14.68 -12.25
CA ALA A 10 16.96 -13.73 -12.84
C ALA A 10 16.33 -12.35 -13.06
N VAL A 11 15.08 -12.30 -13.55
CA VAL A 11 14.35 -11.04 -13.73
C VAL A 11 14.08 -10.37 -12.39
N TYR A 12 13.65 -11.14 -11.37
CA TYR A 12 13.39 -10.60 -10.03
C TYR A 12 14.68 -10.06 -9.39
N VAL A 13 15.72 -10.89 -9.30
CA VAL A 13 17.00 -10.50 -8.69
C VAL A 13 17.63 -9.33 -9.45
N GLY A 14 17.60 -9.36 -10.78
CA GLY A 14 18.11 -8.28 -11.61
C GLY A 14 17.39 -6.94 -11.35
N ALA A 15 16.05 -6.94 -11.36
CA ALA A 15 15.25 -5.75 -11.09
C ALA A 15 15.49 -5.20 -9.67
N ALA A 16 15.49 -6.08 -8.68
CA ALA A 16 15.73 -5.69 -7.28
C ALA A 16 17.17 -5.15 -7.08
N SER A 17 18.17 -5.78 -7.72
CA SER A 17 19.57 -5.31 -7.68
C SER A 17 19.73 -3.94 -8.32
N VAL A 18 19.07 -3.67 -9.45
CA VAL A 18 19.05 -2.34 -10.08
C VAL A 18 18.46 -1.31 -9.12
N CYS A 19 17.33 -1.61 -8.45
CA CYS A 19 16.75 -0.71 -7.46
C CYS A 19 17.69 -0.46 -6.27
N LEU A 20 18.39 -1.48 -5.78
CA LEU A 20 19.40 -1.34 -4.72
C LEU A 20 20.58 -0.48 -5.17
N LEU A 21 21.10 -0.68 -6.38
CA LEU A 21 22.16 0.15 -6.95
C LEU A 21 21.73 1.62 -7.09
N LEU A 22 20.50 1.87 -7.59
CA LEU A 22 19.94 3.22 -7.65
C LEU A 22 19.78 3.84 -6.26
N ALA A 23 19.30 3.07 -5.28
CA ALA A 23 19.22 3.51 -3.89
C ALA A 23 20.60 3.87 -3.33
N CYS A 24 21.62 3.01 -3.54
CA CYS A 24 22.99 3.26 -3.11
C CYS A 24 23.59 4.51 -3.78
N ARG A 25 23.29 4.72 -5.07
CA ARG A 25 23.87 5.83 -5.87
C ARG A 25 23.21 7.18 -5.58
N PHE A 26 21.89 7.20 -5.37
CA PHE A 26 21.12 8.46 -5.33
C PHE A 26 20.52 8.76 -3.96
N VAL A 27 20.37 7.76 -3.09
CA VAL A 27 19.75 7.95 -1.78
C VAL A 27 20.79 7.77 -0.68
N ARG A 28 21.25 6.55 -0.45
CA ARG A 28 22.27 6.23 0.56
C ARG A 28 22.81 4.81 0.38
N PRO A 29 24.04 4.53 0.83
CA PRO A 29 24.59 3.18 0.86
C PRO A 29 23.70 2.23 1.68
N VAL A 30 23.44 1.04 1.15
CA VAL A 30 22.73 -0.06 1.80
C VAL A 30 23.76 -1.14 2.14
N ARG A 31 23.81 -1.58 3.39
CA ARG A 31 24.74 -2.63 3.81
C ARG A 31 24.40 -3.94 3.11
N PRO A 32 25.39 -4.78 2.77
CA PRO A 32 25.14 -6.05 2.08
C PRO A 32 24.19 -6.98 2.84
N SER A 33 24.27 -7.04 4.17
CA SER A 33 23.34 -7.80 5.02
C SER A 33 21.90 -7.32 4.90
N ALA A 34 21.68 -6.00 4.91
CA ALA A 34 20.35 -5.44 4.72
C ALA A 34 19.85 -5.66 3.30
N ALA A 35 20.70 -5.51 2.28
CA ALA A 35 20.35 -5.80 0.89
C ALA A 35 19.90 -7.25 0.71
N LEU A 36 20.59 -8.20 1.35
CA LEU A 36 20.21 -9.61 1.34
C LEU A 36 18.83 -9.83 1.99
N VAL A 37 18.58 -9.24 3.16
CA VAL A 37 17.26 -9.32 3.83
C VAL A 37 16.16 -8.76 2.94
N LEU A 38 16.39 -7.59 2.34
CA LEU A 38 15.42 -6.96 1.42
C LEU A 38 15.14 -7.84 0.19
N LEU A 39 16.16 -8.46 -0.39
CA LEU A 39 16.02 -9.37 -1.54
C LEU A 39 15.26 -10.64 -1.17
N LEU A 40 15.48 -11.19 0.02
CA LEU A 40 14.87 -12.46 0.44
C LEU A 40 13.47 -12.29 1.04
N ALA A 41 13.11 -11.11 1.52
CA ALA A 41 11.82 -10.89 2.19
C ALA A 41 10.60 -11.35 1.37
N PRO A 42 10.49 -11.10 0.04
CA PRO A 42 9.36 -11.58 -0.76
C PRO A 42 9.24 -13.11 -0.83
N PHE A 43 10.34 -13.86 -0.59
CA PHE A 43 10.29 -15.32 -0.59
C PHE A 43 9.49 -15.90 0.58
N LEU A 44 9.28 -15.15 1.66
CA LEU A 44 8.41 -15.56 2.76
C LEU A 44 6.97 -15.83 2.30
N PHE A 45 6.50 -15.14 1.26
CA PHE A 45 5.13 -15.24 0.75
C PHE A 45 5.06 -15.80 -0.66
N ALA A 46 5.83 -15.26 -1.59
CA ALA A 46 5.83 -15.67 -2.99
C ALA A 46 6.88 -16.75 -3.30
N GLY A 47 7.63 -17.22 -2.30
CA GLY A 47 8.80 -18.10 -2.50
C GLY A 47 8.48 -19.38 -3.26
N LYS A 48 7.41 -20.10 -2.88
CA LYS A 48 6.99 -21.31 -3.60
C LYS A 48 6.74 -20.99 -5.08
N ALA A 49 6.00 -19.93 -5.39
CA ALA A 49 5.70 -19.56 -6.77
C ALA A 49 6.96 -19.10 -7.53
N LEU A 50 7.88 -18.38 -6.85
CA LEU A 50 9.15 -17.94 -7.45
C LEU A 50 10.05 -19.11 -7.83
N VAL A 51 10.18 -20.12 -6.95
CA VAL A 51 11.09 -21.27 -7.18
C VAL A 51 10.47 -22.39 -8.03
N THR A 52 9.17 -22.39 -8.25
CA THR A 52 8.46 -23.35 -9.10
C THR A 52 7.93 -22.75 -10.39
N ALA A 53 8.20 -21.45 -10.67
CA ALA A 53 7.57 -20.68 -11.74
C ALA A 53 6.03 -20.75 -11.70
N GLY A 54 5.45 -20.92 -10.51
CA GLY A 54 4.01 -20.90 -10.29
C GLY A 54 3.40 -19.50 -10.42
N VAL A 55 2.09 -19.42 -10.32
CA VAL A 55 1.35 -18.15 -10.26
C VAL A 55 0.93 -17.88 -8.83
N TYR A 56 1.34 -16.72 -8.29
CA TYR A 56 0.99 -16.28 -6.95
C TYR A 56 -0.20 -15.32 -7.00
N GLY A 57 -1.37 -15.76 -6.56
CA GLY A 57 -2.56 -14.91 -6.51
C GLY A 57 -3.85 -15.71 -6.36
N PRO A 58 -4.99 -15.04 -6.20
CA PRO A 58 -6.31 -15.65 -5.99
C PRO A 58 -6.88 -16.19 -7.32
N ILE A 59 -6.20 -17.17 -7.93
CA ILE A 59 -6.57 -17.73 -9.22
C ILE A 59 -7.75 -18.71 -9.15
N ASP A 60 -8.12 -19.18 -7.95
CA ASP A 60 -9.29 -20.00 -7.69
C ASP A 60 -10.61 -19.26 -8.05
N GLN A 61 -10.63 -17.96 -7.95
CA GLN A 61 -11.84 -17.13 -8.18
C GLN A 61 -12.41 -17.23 -9.59
N ILE A 62 -11.59 -17.53 -10.61
CA ILE A 62 -12.10 -17.75 -11.98
C ILE A 62 -13.03 -18.96 -12.06
N TYR A 63 -12.94 -19.89 -11.10
CA TYR A 63 -13.78 -21.09 -11.00
C TYR A 63 -15.03 -20.90 -10.12
N HIS A 64 -15.32 -19.67 -9.67
CA HIS A 64 -16.51 -19.37 -8.86
C HIS A 64 -17.80 -19.42 -9.71
N ALA A 65 -17.74 -18.98 -10.96
CA ALA A 65 -18.90 -18.86 -11.83
C ALA A 65 -18.75 -19.62 -13.14
N ALA A 66 -19.90 -19.87 -13.83
CA ALA A 66 -19.93 -20.44 -15.18
C ALA A 66 -19.14 -19.55 -16.18
N PRO A 67 -18.53 -20.13 -17.23
CA PRO A 67 -18.51 -21.58 -17.55
C PRO A 67 -17.43 -22.38 -16.84
N LEU A 68 -16.49 -21.73 -16.11
CA LEU A 68 -15.33 -22.37 -15.53
C LEU A 68 -15.63 -23.15 -14.24
N ALA A 69 -16.75 -22.85 -13.56
CA ALA A 69 -17.17 -23.53 -12.34
C ALA A 69 -17.27 -25.07 -12.54
N ALA A 70 -17.70 -25.53 -13.71
CA ALA A 70 -17.79 -26.95 -14.03
C ALA A 70 -16.41 -27.66 -14.05
N ARG A 71 -15.32 -26.93 -14.24
CA ARG A 71 -13.95 -27.48 -14.28
C ARG A 71 -13.28 -27.48 -12.90
N ARG A 72 -13.91 -26.86 -11.88
CA ARG A 72 -13.34 -26.64 -10.56
C ARG A 72 -12.78 -27.91 -9.92
N VAL A 73 -13.61 -28.96 -9.83
CA VAL A 73 -13.22 -30.23 -9.21
C VAL A 73 -12.07 -30.91 -9.96
N GLY A 74 -12.11 -30.91 -11.30
CA GLY A 74 -11.04 -31.47 -12.14
C GLY A 74 -9.70 -30.73 -12.00
N MET A 75 -9.72 -29.46 -11.48
CA MET A 75 -8.54 -28.67 -11.18
C MET A 75 -8.06 -28.82 -9.72
N GLY A 76 -8.70 -29.71 -8.93
CA GLY A 76 -8.37 -29.90 -7.52
C GLY A 76 -8.77 -28.74 -6.61
N ILE A 77 -9.77 -27.94 -7.03
CA ILE A 77 -10.27 -26.81 -6.27
C ILE A 77 -11.62 -27.22 -5.67
N ASP A 78 -11.64 -27.54 -4.38
CA ASP A 78 -12.86 -27.96 -3.69
C ASP A 78 -13.84 -26.81 -3.51
N THR A 79 -13.33 -25.66 -3.06
CA THR A 79 -14.09 -24.40 -2.87
C THR A 79 -13.29 -23.21 -3.33
N THR A 80 -13.97 -22.16 -3.81
CA THR A 80 -13.33 -20.86 -4.05
C THR A 80 -13.35 -20.06 -2.75
N ARG A 81 -12.19 -19.59 -2.28
CA ARG A 81 -12.07 -19.02 -0.92
C ARG A 81 -11.96 -17.51 -0.91
N THR A 82 -11.27 -16.91 -1.81
CA THR A 82 -10.85 -15.50 -1.74
C THR A 82 -11.82 -14.52 -2.42
N HIS A 83 -13.13 -14.57 -2.10
CA HIS A 83 -14.18 -13.78 -2.77
C HIS A 83 -13.90 -12.28 -2.79
N SER A 84 -13.37 -11.72 -1.72
CA SER A 84 -13.01 -10.30 -1.65
C SER A 84 -11.90 -9.88 -2.64
N LEU A 85 -11.21 -10.86 -3.25
CA LEU A 85 -10.16 -10.64 -4.25
C LEU A 85 -10.60 -10.96 -5.68
N LEU A 86 -11.91 -11.09 -5.93
CA LEU A 86 -12.47 -11.43 -7.25
C LEU A 86 -11.98 -10.49 -8.36
N ASP A 87 -11.85 -9.20 -8.08
CA ASP A 87 -11.38 -8.21 -9.04
C ASP A 87 -9.96 -8.49 -9.56
N VAL A 88 -9.13 -9.19 -8.79
CA VAL A 88 -7.78 -9.55 -9.23
C VAL A 88 -7.86 -10.45 -10.46
N SER A 89 -8.64 -11.51 -10.38
CA SER A 89 -8.81 -12.47 -11.47
C SER A 89 -9.81 -11.99 -12.55
N GLY A 90 -10.84 -11.22 -12.14
CA GLY A 90 -11.90 -10.73 -13.02
C GLY A 90 -11.53 -9.46 -13.80
N SER A 91 -10.64 -8.63 -13.27
CA SER A 91 -10.32 -7.33 -13.86
C SER A 91 -8.81 -7.09 -14.02
N MET A 92 -8.03 -7.18 -12.94
CA MET A 92 -6.62 -6.78 -12.95
C MET A 92 -5.78 -7.63 -13.91
N VAL A 93 -5.91 -8.96 -13.86
CA VAL A 93 -5.17 -9.87 -14.75
C VAL A 93 -5.64 -9.74 -16.21
N PRO A 94 -6.96 -9.70 -16.53
CA PRO A 94 -7.45 -9.41 -17.87
C PRO A 94 -6.95 -8.08 -18.46
N TRP A 95 -6.97 -7.00 -17.68
CA TRP A 95 -6.44 -5.72 -18.14
C TRP A 95 -4.93 -5.78 -18.40
N GLN A 96 -4.15 -6.44 -17.55
CA GLN A 96 -2.72 -6.67 -17.79
C GLN A 96 -2.48 -7.47 -19.07
N LYS A 97 -3.32 -8.47 -19.36
CA LYS A 97 -3.28 -9.22 -20.61
C LYS A 97 -3.53 -8.30 -21.82
N ALA A 98 -4.58 -7.46 -21.74
CA ALA A 98 -4.94 -6.54 -22.83
C ALA A 98 -3.82 -5.51 -23.08
N VAL A 99 -3.23 -4.95 -22.03
CA VAL A 99 -2.05 -4.04 -22.13
C VAL A 99 -0.88 -4.75 -22.83
N ARG A 100 -0.55 -5.96 -22.40
CA ARG A 100 0.53 -6.75 -22.97
C ARG A 100 0.30 -7.07 -24.44
N GLU A 101 -0.92 -7.43 -24.84
CA GLU A 101 -1.27 -7.71 -26.23
C GLU A 101 -1.17 -6.46 -27.11
N ALA A 102 -1.62 -5.31 -26.61
CA ALA A 102 -1.47 -4.05 -27.32
C ALA A 102 0.00 -3.72 -27.60
N VAL A 103 0.84 -3.77 -26.55
CA VAL A 103 2.29 -3.47 -26.64
C VAL A 103 3.02 -4.45 -27.56
N LYS A 104 2.74 -5.76 -27.46
CA LYS A 104 3.32 -6.78 -28.36
C LYS A 104 3.02 -6.54 -29.83
N ASN A 105 1.87 -5.93 -30.13
CA ASN A 105 1.45 -5.59 -31.48
C ASN A 105 1.88 -4.16 -31.88
N GLY A 106 2.83 -3.54 -31.14
CA GLY A 106 3.33 -2.18 -31.43
C GLY A 106 2.28 -1.08 -31.26
N ARG A 107 1.21 -1.32 -30.49
CA ARG A 107 0.10 -0.38 -30.28
C ARG A 107 0.09 0.13 -28.85
N LEU A 108 -0.35 1.37 -28.66
CA LEU A 108 -0.66 1.90 -27.35
C LEU A 108 -1.91 1.18 -26.78
N PRO A 109 -1.97 0.90 -25.46
CA PRO A 109 -3.08 0.21 -24.83
C PRO A 109 -4.27 1.14 -24.61
N LEU A 110 -4.80 1.76 -25.67
CA LEU A 110 -5.87 2.76 -25.59
C LEU A 110 -7.25 2.13 -25.40
N TRP A 111 -7.48 0.97 -26.05
CA TRP A 111 -8.79 0.33 -26.12
C TRP A 111 -8.69 -1.17 -25.80
N ASN A 112 -9.57 -1.63 -24.88
CA ASN A 112 -9.79 -3.04 -24.60
C ASN A 112 -11.01 -3.53 -25.40
N ARG A 113 -10.77 -4.40 -26.37
CA ARG A 113 -11.81 -4.92 -27.28
C ARG A 113 -12.58 -6.11 -26.72
N PHE A 114 -12.17 -6.66 -25.58
CA PHE A 114 -12.71 -7.93 -25.10
C PHE A 114 -14.02 -7.79 -24.31
N PRO A 115 -14.22 -6.80 -23.42
CA PRO A 115 -15.50 -6.68 -22.71
C PRO A 115 -16.57 -6.09 -23.64
N LEU A 116 -17.70 -6.81 -23.80
CA LEU A 116 -18.87 -6.39 -24.58
C LEU A 116 -18.51 -5.67 -25.91
N ALA A 117 -18.85 -4.38 -26.01
CA ALA A 117 -18.51 -3.51 -27.15
C ALA A 117 -17.11 -2.88 -27.06
N GLY A 118 -16.33 -3.22 -26.02
CA GLY A 118 -15.03 -2.63 -25.69
C GLY A 118 -15.09 -1.48 -24.69
N GLU A 119 -13.94 -1.17 -24.11
CA GLU A 119 -13.80 -0.10 -23.13
C GLU A 119 -12.48 0.68 -23.31
N PRO A 120 -12.38 1.96 -22.89
CA PRO A 120 -11.13 2.72 -22.89
C PRO A 120 -10.13 2.10 -21.91
N LEU A 121 -9.14 1.33 -22.39
CA LEU A 121 -8.21 0.61 -21.55
C LEU A 121 -7.28 1.56 -20.78
N LEU A 122 -6.63 2.51 -21.45
CA LEU A 122 -5.68 3.42 -20.80
C LEU A 122 -6.36 4.26 -19.72
N ALA A 123 -7.61 4.66 -19.94
CA ALA A 123 -8.40 5.47 -19.01
C ALA A 123 -8.79 4.75 -17.71
N VAL A 124 -8.73 3.43 -17.67
CA VAL A 124 -8.99 2.67 -16.43
C VAL A 124 -7.91 2.95 -15.38
N MET A 125 -6.67 3.27 -15.76
CA MET A 125 -5.48 3.45 -14.93
C MET A 125 -5.05 2.20 -14.14
N GLN A 126 -6.00 1.46 -13.58
CA GLN A 126 -5.78 0.38 -12.59
C GLN A 126 -4.94 -0.80 -13.09
N HIS A 127 -4.74 -0.92 -14.38
CA HIS A 127 -3.84 -1.92 -14.98
C HIS A 127 -2.34 -1.61 -14.75
N GLY A 128 -1.97 -0.41 -14.26
CA GLY A 128 -0.58 -0.03 -14.01
C GLY A 128 0.31 -0.08 -15.26
N ALA A 129 -0.21 0.25 -16.46
CA ALA A 129 0.53 0.15 -17.73
C ALA A 129 1.83 0.96 -17.75
N LEU A 130 1.89 2.06 -17.01
CA LEU A 130 3.09 2.91 -16.92
C LEU A 130 4.02 2.53 -15.77
N HIS A 131 3.63 1.56 -14.92
CA HIS A 131 4.48 1.17 -13.79
C HIS A 131 5.70 0.37 -14.27
N PRO A 132 6.93 0.72 -13.81
CA PRO A 132 8.16 0.04 -14.25
C PRO A 132 8.11 -1.49 -14.08
N GLY A 133 7.51 -1.98 -13.00
CA GLY A 133 7.33 -3.42 -12.76
C GLY A 133 6.50 -4.11 -13.84
N THR A 134 5.53 -3.42 -14.46
CA THR A 134 4.75 -3.96 -15.60
C THR A 134 5.64 -4.17 -16.82
N TRP A 135 6.49 -3.20 -17.15
CA TRP A 135 7.41 -3.29 -18.28
C TRP A 135 8.48 -4.37 -18.09
N ILE A 136 9.09 -4.45 -16.90
CA ILE A 136 10.02 -5.52 -16.56
C ILE A 136 9.33 -6.88 -16.68
N GLY A 137 8.08 -6.98 -16.23
CA GLY A 137 7.26 -8.19 -16.35
C GLY A 137 7.03 -8.66 -17.79
N PHE A 138 7.16 -7.78 -18.82
CA PHE A 138 7.05 -8.21 -20.22
C PHE A 138 8.17 -9.15 -20.67
N LEU A 139 9.25 -9.24 -19.92
CA LEU A 139 10.30 -10.23 -20.12
C LEU A 139 9.85 -11.66 -19.77
N LEU A 140 8.69 -11.84 -19.15
CA LEU A 140 8.15 -13.10 -18.63
C LEU A 140 6.80 -13.43 -19.29
N PRO A 141 6.37 -14.69 -19.35
CA PRO A 141 4.97 -15.04 -19.63
C PRO A 141 4.03 -14.41 -18.59
N LEU A 142 2.75 -14.22 -18.94
CA LEU A 142 1.80 -13.46 -18.11
C LEU A 142 1.71 -13.97 -16.66
N GLY A 143 1.61 -15.28 -16.43
CA GLY A 143 1.50 -15.85 -15.09
C GLY A 143 2.74 -15.56 -14.22
N GLN A 144 3.95 -15.74 -14.80
CA GLN A 144 5.21 -15.46 -14.12
C GLN A 144 5.45 -13.96 -13.98
N ALA A 145 5.00 -13.14 -14.92
CA ALA A 145 5.01 -11.68 -14.80
C ALA A 145 4.16 -11.21 -13.63
N TRP A 146 3.03 -11.87 -13.40
CA TRP A 146 2.17 -11.60 -12.24
C TRP A 146 2.90 -11.95 -10.93
N THR A 147 3.47 -13.15 -10.82
CA THR A 147 4.28 -13.56 -9.64
C THR A 147 5.44 -12.61 -9.40
N PHE A 148 6.17 -12.25 -10.46
CA PHE A 148 7.23 -11.24 -10.40
C PHE A 148 6.70 -9.91 -9.83
N ALA A 149 5.56 -9.41 -10.35
CA ALA A 149 4.98 -8.16 -9.89
C ALA A 149 4.62 -8.19 -8.40
N MET A 150 4.06 -9.29 -7.89
CA MET A 150 3.75 -9.46 -6.46
C MET A 150 5.02 -9.43 -5.60
N ALA A 151 6.03 -10.21 -5.96
CA ALA A 151 7.31 -10.22 -5.24
C ALA A 151 8.02 -8.86 -5.30
N PHE A 152 8.02 -8.21 -6.45
CA PHE A 152 8.65 -6.92 -6.66
C PHE A 152 7.94 -5.79 -5.88
N ARG A 153 6.62 -5.83 -5.78
CA ARG A 153 5.83 -4.89 -4.97
C ARG A 153 6.16 -5.01 -3.48
N ILE A 154 6.29 -6.23 -2.96
CA ILE A 154 6.73 -6.46 -1.57
C ILE A 154 8.14 -5.90 -1.38
N PHE A 155 9.06 -6.22 -2.29
CA PHE A 155 10.43 -5.72 -2.25
C PHE A 155 10.50 -4.17 -2.22
N LEU A 156 9.74 -3.48 -3.08
CA LEU A 156 9.72 -2.02 -3.14
C LEU A 156 9.17 -1.40 -1.85
N ALA A 157 8.10 -1.99 -1.28
CA ALA A 157 7.54 -1.53 -0.01
C ALA A 157 8.57 -1.63 1.13
N PHE A 158 9.32 -2.74 1.21
CA PHE A 158 10.43 -2.92 2.14
C PHE A 158 11.54 -1.89 1.91
N LEU A 159 12.01 -1.78 0.68
CA LEU A 159 13.12 -0.90 0.34
C LEU A 159 12.81 0.56 0.66
N PHE A 160 11.65 1.04 0.27
CA PHE A 160 11.32 2.46 0.43
C PHE A 160 11.15 2.84 1.89
N LEU A 161 10.49 2.01 2.72
CA LEU A 161 10.41 2.32 4.14
C LEU A 161 11.75 2.12 4.85
N TYR A 162 12.54 1.10 4.50
CA TYR A 162 13.90 0.97 5.02
C TYR A 162 14.74 2.24 4.77
N LEU A 163 14.73 2.75 3.53
CA LEU A 163 15.47 3.97 3.18
C LEU A 163 14.98 5.19 3.96
N PHE A 164 13.67 5.35 4.12
CA PHE A 164 13.09 6.43 4.90
C PHE A 164 13.48 6.34 6.39
N LEU A 165 13.39 5.18 7.00
CA LEU A 165 13.77 4.97 8.40
C LEU A 165 15.26 5.25 8.63
N ARG A 166 16.11 4.81 7.70
CA ARG A 166 17.54 5.14 7.74
C ARG A 166 17.79 6.64 7.56
N GLU A 167 16.99 7.31 6.74
CA GLU A 167 17.07 8.77 6.54
C GLU A 167 16.70 9.55 7.79
N ILE A 168 15.69 9.11 8.53
CA ILE A 168 15.33 9.74 9.81
C ILE A 168 16.26 9.29 10.97
N GLY A 169 17.30 8.49 10.71
CA GLY A 169 18.35 8.15 11.64
C GLY A 169 18.03 6.96 12.55
N CYS A 170 17.11 6.06 12.18
CA CYS A 170 16.98 4.76 12.85
C CYS A 170 18.19 3.88 12.57
N SER A 171 18.59 3.06 13.52
CA SER A 171 19.60 2.02 13.35
C SER A 171 19.13 0.90 12.42
N GLU A 172 20.03 0.00 12.04
CA GLU A 172 19.82 -0.99 10.97
C GLU A 172 18.66 -1.94 11.28
N ILE A 173 18.71 -2.63 12.42
CA ILE A 173 17.71 -3.64 12.81
C ILE A 173 16.31 -3.02 12.98
N PRO A 174 16.12 -1.90 13.71
CA PRO A 174 14.85 -1.22 13.77
C PRO A 174 14.32 -0.78 12.40
N SER A 175 15.22 -0.38 11.47
CA SER A 175 14.80 0.01 10.12
C SER A 175 14.29 -1.19 9.31
N LEU A 176 14.95 -2.35 9.41
CA LEU A 176 14.46 -3.59 8.78
C LEU A 176 13.16 -4.07 9.41
N PHE A 177 13.04 -3.99 10.74
CA PHE A 177 11.81 -4.35 11.45
C PHE A 177 10.62 -3.49 11.02
N GLY A 178 10.76 -2.15 11.03
CA GLY A 178 9.69 -1.26 10.58
C GLY A 178 9.35 -1.44 9.12
N ALA A 179 10.36 -1.68 8.27
CA ALA A 179 10.15 -1.97 6.85
C ALA A 179 9.37 -3.28 6.64
N SER A 180 9.63 -4.32 7.44
CA SER A 180 8.86 -5.57 7.42
C SER A 180 7.42 -5.34 7.88
N ALA A 181 7.24 -4.63 8.99
CA ALA A 181 5.91 -4.30 9.51
C ALA A 181 5.03 -3.56 8.49
N TRP A 182 5.62 -2.65 7.72
CA TRP A 182 4.94 -1.94 6.65
C TRP A 182 4.63 -2.83 5.45
N ALA A 183 5.65 -3.47 4.89
CA ALA A 183 5.50 -4.24 3.65
C ALA A 183 4.54 -5.43 3.80
N LEU A 184 4.39 -5.93 5.04
CA LEU A 184 3.58 -7.10 5.39
C LEU A 184 2.31 -6.73 6.18
N CYS A 185 2.00 -5.43 6.34
CA CYS A 185 0.76 -5.04 6.99
C CYS A 185 -0.46 -5.51 6.18
N GLU A 186 -1.57 -5.71 6.88
CA GLU A 186 -2.82 -6.21 6.28
C GLU A 186 -3.22 -5.41 5.05
N TYR A 187 -3.14 -4.07 5.09
CA TYR A 187 -3.50 -3.23 3.94
C TYR A 187 -2.69 -3.53 2.69
N LEU A 188 -1.34 -3.54 2.79
CA LEU A 188 -0.50 -3.78 1.62
C LEU A 188 -0.60 -5.22 1.13
N PHE A 189 -0.81 -6.16 2.03
CA PHE A 189 -0.93 -7.56 1.69
C PHE A 189 -2.30 -7.88 1.04
N PHE A 190 -3.39 -7.35 1.59
CA PHE A 190 -4.73 -7.47 1.01
C PHE A 190 -4.76 -6.89 -0.41
N PHE A 191 -4.21 -5.70 -0.58
CA PHE A 191 -4.16 -5.03 -1.88
C PHE A 191 -2.95 -5.39 -2.75
N LEU A 192 -2.24 -6.48 -2.45
CA LEU A 192 -1.03 -6.85 -3.19
C LEU A 192 -1.27 -7.03 -4.70
N GLY A 193 -2.42 -7.59 -5.09
CA GLY A 193 -2.86 -7.75 -6.48
C GLY A 193 -3.52 -6.49 -7.09
N PHE A 194 -3.78 -5.45 -6.29
CA PHE A 194 -4.51 -4.25 -6.68
C PHE A 194 -3.58 -3.05 -6.89
N PRO A 195 -4.05 -1.99 -7.56
CA PRO A 195 -3.29 -0.77 -7.79
C PRO A 195 -3.09 0.07 -6.51
N HIS A 196 -3.83 -0.19 -5.45
CA HIS A 196 -3.68 0.48 -4.14
C HIS A 196 -2.29 0.27 -3.55
N GLN A 197 -1.78 -0.97 -3.62
CA GLN A 197 -0.52 -1.36 -3.00
C GLN A 197 0.68 -0.60 -3.56
N PRO A 198 0.95 -0.53 -4.89
CA PRO A 198 2.12 0.20 -5.39
C PRO A 198 2.04 1.71 -5.11
N VAL A 199 0.84 2.29 -5.02
CA VAL A 199 0.66 3.69 -4.64
C VAL A 199 1.05 3.91 -3.17
N ALA A 200 0.47 3.13 -2.26
CA ALA A 200 0.77 3.23 -0.83
C ALA A 200 2.25 2.90 -0.54
N ALA A 201 2.80 1.87 -1.18
CA ALA A 201 4.20 1.45 -1.02
C ALA A 201 5.20 2.54 -1.42
N ALA A 202 4.85 3.46 -2.32
CA ALA A 202 5.71 4.57 -2.73
C ALA A 202 5.70 5.76 -1.75
N LEU A 203 4.77 5.80 -0.78
CA LEU A 203 4.67 6.88 0.21
C LEU A 203 6.00 7.16 0.94
N PRO A 204 6.72 6.16 1.49
CA PRO A 204 7.98 6.43 2.19
C PRO A 204 9.04 7.08 1.30
N LEU A 205 9.09 6.75 0.00
CA LEU A 205 10.00 7.38 -0.95
C LEU A 205 9.65 8.86 -1.18
N LEU A 206 8.36 9.19 -1.30
CA LEU A 206 7.88 10.57 -1.41
C LEU A 206 8.25 11.36 -0.14
N LEU A 207 7.99 10.82 1.05
CA LEU A 207 8.33 11.47 2.31
C LEU A 207 9.83 11.71 2.45
N LEU A 208 10.66 10.75 2.04
CA LEU A 208 12.12 10.91 2.00
C LEU A 208 12.53 12.06 1.09
N GLY A 209 11.96 12.15 -0.12
CA GLY A 209 12.21 13.25 -1.06
C GLY A 209 11.81 14.60 -0.48
N LEU A 210 10.59 14.72 0.07
CA LEU A 210 10.08 15.96 0.67
C LEU A 210 10.90 16.40 1.89
N ARG A 211 11.31 15.46 2.75
CA ARG A 211 12.21 15.75 3.87
C ARG A 211 13.52 16.35 3.40
N ARG A 212 14.14 15.73 2.38
CA ARG A 212 15.38 16.26 1.80
C ARG A 212 15.17 17.58 1.11
N LEU A 213 14.06 17.78 0.42
CA LEU A 213 13.71 19.09 -0.16
C LEU A 213 13.62 20.18 0.91
N ALA A 214 13.02 19.88 2.07
CA ALA A 214 12.91 20.83 3.16
C ALA A 214 14.30 21.22 3.74
N ARG A 215 15.20 20.25 3.89
CA ARG A 215 16.49 20.43 4.56
C ARG A 215 17.62 20.81 3.62
N GLU A 216 17.69 20.16 2.47
CA GLU A 216 18.75 20.26 1.47
C GLU A 216 18.14 20.37 0.07
N PRO A 217 17.49 21.53 -0.26
CA PRO A 217 16.80 21.71 -1.54
C PRO A 217 17.80 21.71 -2.72
N GLY A 218 17.75 20.67 -3.56
CA GLY A 218 18.65 20.47 -4.68
C GLY A 218 18.13 19.47 -5.71
N ARG A 219 18.96 19.17 -6.73
CA ARG A 219 18.58 18.26 -7.84
C ARG A 219 18.28 16.85 -7.37
N ALA A 220 19.04 16.31 -6.42
CA ALA A 220 18.84 14.97 -5.92
C ALA A 220 17.51 14.84 -5.15
N SER A 221 17.24 15.75 -4.21
CA SER A 221 15.99 15.78 -3.45
C SER A 221 14.77 16.02 -4.34
N PHE A 222 14.89 16.88 -5.37
CA PHE A 222 13.87 17.07 -6.40
C PHE A 222 13.61 15.78 -7.17
N GLY A 223 14.66 15.11 -7.65
CA GLY A 223 14.54 13.86 -8.41
C GLY A 223 13.89 12.73 -7.61
N ILE A 224 14.22 12.59 -6.32
CA ILE A 224 13.59 11.59 -5.45
C ILE A 224 12.10 11.89 -5.23
N THR A 225 11.75 13.17 -5.00
CA THR A 225 10.34 13.60 -4.85
C THR A 225 9.55 13.32 -6.12
N LEU A 226 10.11 13.70 -7.28
CA LEU A 226 9.49 13.43 -8.59
C LEU A 226 9.32 11.93 -8.84
N ALA A 227 10.34 11.12 -8.55
CA ALA A 227 10.25 9.66 -8.69
C ALA A 227 9.15 9.05 -7.81
N GLY A 228 9.03 9.50 -6.55
CA GLY A 228 7.96 9.08 -5.65
C GLY A 228 6.58 9.39 -6.22
N LEU A 229 6.35 10.62 -6.71
CA LEU A 229 5.10 11.04 -7.33
C LEU A 229 4.78 10.24 -8.60
N LEU A 230 5.76 10.06 -9.49
CA LEU A 230 5.58 9.31 -10.74
C LEU A 230 5.25 7.83 -10.47
N LEU A 231 5.92 7.20 -9.50
CA LEU A 231 5.62 5.82 -9.11
C LEU A 231 4.20 5.68 -8.54
N MET A 232 3.73 6.66 -7.76
CA MET A 232 2.35 6.68 -7.25
C MET A 232 1.34 6.80 -8.39
N VAL A 233 1.54 7.74 -9.32
CA VAL A 233 0.62 7.88 -10.47
C VAL A 233 0.64 6.62 -11.33
N ALA A 234 1.83 6.07 -11.61
CA ALA A 234 1.98 4.84 -12.37
C ALA A 234 1.39 3.60 -11.67
N GLY A 235 1.26 3.65 -10.34
CA GLY A 235 0.55 2.64 -9.54
C GLY A 235 -0.93 2.50 -9.91
N GLY A 236 -1.56 3.58 -10.38
CA GLY A 236 -2.86 3.52 -11.06
C GLY A 236 -4.10 3.61 -10.16
N HIS A 237 -4.00 4.04 -8.91
CA HIS A 237 -5.15 4.22 -8.03
C HIS A 237 -5.32 5.69 -7.58
N PRO A 238 -6.23 6.45 -8.21
CA PRO A 238 -6.37 7.89 -7.96
C PRO A 238 -6.71 8.25 -6.52
N GLU A 239 -7.55 7.47 -5.85
CA GLU A 239 -7.94 7.73 -4.46
C GLU A 239 -6.77 7.50 -3.49
N SER A 240 -6.05 6.38 -3.62
CA SER A 240 -4.85 6.16 -2.81
C SER A 240 -3.79 7.23 -3.08
N LEU A 241 -3.69 7.74 -4.32
CA LEU A 241 -2.81 8.86 -4.65
C LEU A 241 -3.24 10.14 -3.90
N LEU A 242 -4.54 10.49 -3.91
CA LEU A 242 -5.09 11.61 -3.15
C LEU A 242 -4.74 11.50 -1.67
N HIS A 243 -4.99 10.32 -1.08
CA HIS A 243 -4.73 10.04 0.33
C HIS A 243 -3.23 10.14 0.67
N ALA A 244 -2.37 9.54 -0.17
CA ALA A 244 -0.93 9.54 0.02
C ALA A 244 -0.35 10.97 -0.07
N VAL A 245 -0.75 11.73 -1.10
CA VAL A 245 -0.26 13.12 -1.29
C VAL A 245 -0.76 14.02 -0.16
N SER A 246 -1.99 13.83 0.31
CA SER A 246 -2.53 14.61 1.45
C SER A 246 -1.75 14.31 2.74
N GLY A 247 -1.50 13.03 3.06
CA GLY A 247 -0.67 12.65 4.21
C GLY A 247 0.77 13.16 4.08
N ALA A 248 1.36 13.09 2.89
CA ALA A 248 2.69 13.62 2.61
C ALA A 248 2.74 15.16 2.73
N GLY A 249 1.65 15.84 2.36
CA GLY A 249 1.51 17.29 2.54
C GLY A 249 1.54 17.68 4.02
N VAL A 250 0.79 16.99 4.87
CA VAL A 250 0.85 17.19 6.34
C VAL A 250 2.28 17.00 6.85
N TYR A 251 2.92 15.89 6.48
CA TYR A 251 4.31 15.62 6.87
C TYR A 251 5.27 16.74 6.42
N PHE A 252 5.15 17.20 5.17
CA PHE A 252 6.00 18.25 4.61
C PHE A 252 5.83 19.60 5.32
N LEU A 253 4.61 19.94 5.74
CA LEU A 253 4.36 21.16 6.53
C LEU A 253 5.13 21.14 7.85
N PHE A 254 5.23 20.01 8.52
CA PHE A 254 6.02 19.85 9.74
C PHE A 254 7.52 19.93 9.48
N GLU A 255 8.02 19.37 8.37
CA GLU A 255 9.41 19.51 7.97
C GLU A 255 9.74 21.01 7.68
N LEU A 256 8.85 21.72 6.96
CA LEU A 256 8.99 23.14 6.69
C LEU A 256 8.94 23.99 7.97
N ALA A 257 8.10 23.62 8.94
CA ALA A 257 8.04 24.33 10.23
C ALA A 257 9.39 24.28 10.97
N GLY A 258 10.16 23.21 10.75
CA GLY A 258 11.53 23.07 11.27
C GLY A 258 12.60 23.84 10.53
N VAL A 259 12.27 24.46 9.40
CA VAL A 259 13.21 25.27 8.59
C VAL A 259 12.97 26.76 8.87
N GLY A 260 14.06 27.53 8.98
CA GLY A 260 13.98 28.99 9.17
C GLY A 260 13.12 29.66 8.11
N ARG A 261 12.31 30.67 8.50
CA ARG A 261 11.31 31.30 7.62
C ARG A 261 11.90 31.73 6.26
N GLY A 262 13.08 32.35 6.23
CA GLY A 262 13.72 32.80 5.00
C GLY A 262 14.19 31.68 4.05
N ARG A 263 14.22 30.41 4.50
CA ARG A 263 14.65 29.26 3.69
C ARG A 263 13.51 28.38 3.18
N ARG A 264 12.25 28.70 3.50
CA ARG A 264 11.08 27.86 3.17
C ARG A 264 10.63 27.96 1.71
N LEU A 265 10.86 29.10 1.06
CA LEU A 265 10.34 29.37 -0.29
C LEU A 265 10.91 28.37 -1.31
N LYS A 266 12.22 28.12 -1.30
CA LYS A 266 12.87 27.21 -2.26
C LYS A 266 12.35 25.77 -2.18
N PRO A 267 12.23 25.11 -1.00
CA PRO A 267 11.59 23.80 -0.88
C PRO A 267 10.15 23.78 -1.39
N ILE A 268 9.36 24.79 -1.08
CA ILE A 268 7.96 24.91 -1.55
C ILE A 268 7.92 24.97 -3.07
N LEU A 269 8.69 25.87 -3.68
CA LEU A 269 8.71 26.00 -5.15
C LEU A 269 9.18 24.73 -5.83
N LEU A 270 10.22 24.04 -5.29
CA LEU A 270 10.69 22.80 -5.85
C LEU A 270 9.67 21.66 -5.68
N SER A 271 8.94 21.59 -4.56
CA SER A 271 7.89 20.59 -4.39
C SER A 271 6.71 20.80 -5.33
N LEU A 272 6.30 22.07 -5.53
CA LEU A 272 5.28 22.43 -6.51
C LEU A 272 5.73 22.14 -7.94
N ALA A 273 6.99 22.45 -8.28
CA ALA A 273 7.56 22.13 -9.59
C ALA A 273 7.64 20.62 -9.83
N ALA A 274 8.02 19.83 -8.82
CA ALA A 274 7.99 18.36 -8.92
C ALA A 274 6.57 17.83 -9.14
N GLY A 275 5.58 18.39 -8.43
CA GLY A 275 4.15 18.05 -8.61
C GLY A 275 3.66 18.41 -10.01
N ALA A 276 3.94 19.63 -10.48
CA ALA A 276 3.56 20.09 -11.82
C ALA A 276 4.20 19.22 -12.92
N LEU A 277 5.50 18.90 -12.77
CA LEU A 277 6.20 18.04 -13.72
C LEU A 277 5.65 16.60 -13.68
N ALA A 278 5.35 16.07 -12.49
CA ALA A 278 4.73 14.73 -12.37
C ALA A 278 3.36 14.70 -13.06
N LEU A 279 2.51 15.73 -12.88
CA LEU A 279 1.23 15.85 -13.55
C LEU A 279 1.40 15.96 -15.08
N GLY A 280 2.34 16.78 -15.55
CA GLY A 280 2.62 16.93 -16.98
C GLY A 280 3.09 15.63 -17.63
N LEU A 281 4.05 14.94 -17.01
CA LEU A 281 4.55 13.63 -17.51
C LEU A 281 3.49 12.54 -17.45
N SER A 282 2.55 12.63 -16.52
CA SER A 282 1.44 11.69 -16.36
C SER A 282 0.18 12.08 -17.14
N ALA A 283 0.17 13.22 -17.84
CA ALA A 283 -0.99 13.70 -18.59
C ALA A 283 -1.55 12.68 -19.60
N PRO A 284 -0.72 11.88 -20.32
CA PRO A 284 -1.22 10.84 -21.21
C PRO A 284 -2.09 9.79 -20.52
N LEU A 285 -1.95 9.61 -19.20
CA LEU A 285 -2.77 8.71 -18.39
C LEU A 285 -3.92 9.45 -17.70
N LEU A 286 -3.64 10.63 -17.13
CA LEU A 286 -4.60 11.38 -16.31
C LEU A 286 -5.71 12.05 -17.13
N LEU A 287 -5.41 12.52 -18.34
CA LEU A 287 -6.43 13.19 -19.18
C LEU A 287 -7.50 12.20 -19.66
N PRO A 288 -7.15 11.03 -20.27
CA PRO A 288 -8.15 10.03 -20.62
C PRO A 288 -8.94 9.52 -19.41
N PHE A 289 -8.30 9.33 -18.26
CA PHE A 289 -8.99 8.95 -17.03
C PHE A 289 -10.04 10.01 -16.62
N ARG A 290 -9.66 11.29 -16.59
CA ARG A 290 -10.57 12.38 -16.23
C ARG A 290 -11.77 12.46 -17.17
N GLU A 291 -11.55 12.27 -18.46
CA GLU A 291 -12.59 12.28 -19.49
C GLU A 291 -13.54 11.09 -19.31
N ALA A 292 -13.01 9.88 -19.26
CA ALA A 292 -13.80 8.66 -19.10
C ALA A 292 -14.53 8.61 -17.74
N ALA A 293 -13.89 9.02 -16.64
CA ALA A 293 -14.51 8.99 -15.32
C ALA A 293 -15.84 9.74 -15.28
N ARG A 294 -15.94 10.90 -15.96
CA ARG A 294 -17.14 11.76 -15.95
C ARG A 294 -18.39 11.12 -16.58
N VAL A 295 -18.19 10.15 -17.47
CA VAL A 295 -19.28 9.47 -18.19
C VAL A 295 -19.56 8.06 -17.66
N THR A 296 -18.84 7.63 -16.58
CA THR A 296 -19.05 6.30 -16.00
C THR A 296 -20.19 6.29 -14.99
N VAL A 297 -20.91 5.17 -14.95
CA VAL A 297 -21.91 4.89 -13.91
C VAL A 297 -21.25 4.92 -12.52
N ALA A 298 -20.02 4.46 -12.40
CA ALA A 298 -19.26 4.50 -11.14
C ALA A 298 -19.10 5.93 -10.60
N TYR A 299 -18.79 6.90 -11.44
CA TYR A 299 -18.69 8.30 -11.02
C TYR A 299 -20.05 8.88 -10.60
N ALA A 300 -21.10 8.63 -11.39
CA ALA A 300 -22.45 9.04 -11.04
C ALA A 300 -22.89 8.43 -9.70
N HIS A 301 -22.61 7.14 -9.48
CA HIS A 301 -22.87 6.46 -8.23
C HIS A 301 -22.12 7.12 -7.06
N ARG A 302 -20.85 7.47 -7.22
CA ARG A 302 -20.04 8.13 -6.18
C ARG A 302 -20.55 9.52 -5.83
N VAL A 303 -20.94 10.31 -6.82
CA VAL A 303 -21.50 11.66 -6.60
C VAL A 303 -22.85 11.61 -5.88
N HIS A 304 -23.71 10.64 -6.20
CA HIS A 304 -25.08 10.60 -5.69
C HIS A 304 -25.29 9.68 -4.48
N TRP A 305 -24.53 8.59 -4.38
CA TRP A 305 -24.72 7.56 -3.36
C TRP A 305 -23.62 7.51 -2.32
N TYR A 306 -22.35 7.64 -2.72
CA TYR A 306 -21.21 7.51 -1.80
C TYR A 306 -21.21 8.56 -0.71
N ALA A 307 -21.53 9.80 -1.03
CA ALA A 307 -21.67 10.86 -0.03
C ALA A 307 -22.72 10.54 1.05
N LYS A 308 -23.63 9.59 0.78
CA LYS A 308 -24.63 9.11 1.75
C LYS A 308 -24.20 7.82 2.47
N SER A 309 -23.48 6.92 1.81
CA SER A 309 -23.06 5.62 2.35
C SER A 309 -21.79 5.69 3.20
N GLU A 310 -20.92 6.64 2.90
CA GLU A 310 -19.69 6.92 3.68
C GLU A 310 -19.93 7.78 4.93
N ARG A 311 -21.19 7.91 5.39
CA ARG A 311 -21.51 8.67 6.60
C ARG A 311 -20.82 8.13 7.83
N SER A 312 -20.60 9.01 8.79
CA SER A 312 -20.11 8.64 10.11
C SER A 312 -21.02 7.61 10.76
N LEU A 313 -20.42 6.68 11.46
CA LEU A 313 -21.11 5.69 12.28
C LEU A 313 -21.35 6.26 13.69
N PRO A 314 -22.36 5.76 14.43
CA PRO A 314 -22.44 6.02 15.87
C PRO A 314 -21.12 5.63 16.56
N LEU A 315 -20.72 6.42 17.56
CA LEU A 315 -19.44 6.22 18.25
C LEU A 315 -19.19 4.77 18.74
N PRO A 316 -20.17 4.05 19.32
CA PRO A 316 -19.98 2.66 19.71
C PRO A 316 -19.61 1.75 18.53
N GLN A 317 -20.27 1.91 17.38
CA GLN A 317 -20.00 1.13 16.18
C GLN A 317 -18.63 1.48 15.56
N SER A 318 -18.26 2.77 15.57
CA SER A 318 -16.91 3.21 15.13
C SER A 318 -15.81 2.58 15.99
N LEU A 319 -16.00 2.54 17.30
CA LEU A 319 -15.05 1.93 18.22
C LEU A 319 -15.00 0.40 18.06
N GLU A 320 -16.16 -0.24 17.89
CA GLU A 320 -16.24 -1.67 17.62
C GLU A 320 -15.50 -2.04 16.34
N ARG A 321 -15.75 -1.32 15.24
CA ARG A 321 -15.03 -1.49 13.98
C ARG A 321 -13.52 -1.38 14.16
N SER A 322 -13.07 -0.44 15.01
CA SER A 322 -11.65 -0.22 15.29
C SER A 322 -10.95 -1.42 15.95
N ALA A 323 -11.70 -2.38 16.51
CA ALA A 323 -11.15 -3.62 17.05
C ALA A 323 -10.34 -4.43 16.02
N LYS A 324 -10.71 -4.36 14.72
CA LYS A 324 -10.00 -5.04 13.64
C LYS A 324 -8.53 -4.61 13.50
N ASN A 325 -8.20 -3.37 13.89
CA ASN A 325 -6.80 -2.90 13.87
C ASN A 325 -5.91 -3.60 14.92
N VAL A 326 -6.51 -4.27 15.90
CA VAL A 326 -5.82 -5.00 16.99
C VAL A 326 -6.00 -6.50 16.84
N LEU A 327 -7.21 -6.94 16.47
CA LEU A 327 -7.60 -8.33 16.27
C LEU A 327 -8.19 -8.48 14.85
N PRO A 328 -7.37 -8.84 13.83
CA PRO A 328 -7.75 -8.73 12.41
C PRO A 328 -8.96 -9.58 12.02
N TYR A 329 -9.21 -10.67 12.72
CA TYR A 329 -10.35 -11.57 12.45
C TYR A 329 -11.53 -11.39 13.43
N ALA A 330 -11.62 -10.24 14.13
CA ALA A 330 -12.72 -9.98 15.06
C ALA A 330 -14.11 -10.15 14.44
N PHE A 331 -14.25 -9.86 13.15
CA PHE A 331 -15.52 -9.94 12.41
C PHE A 331 -15.59 -11.11 11.42
N GLY A 332 -14.71 -12.08 11.52
CA GLY A 332 -14.60 -13.20 10.60
C GLY A 332 -13.42 -13.07 9.64
N SER A 333 -13.35 -13.97 8.67
CA SER A 333 -12.26 -14.03 7.70
C SER A 333 -12.75 -13.57 6.32
N TRP A 334 -12.05 -12.60 5.75
CA TRP A 334 -12.26 -12.18 4.36
C TRP A 334 -11.78 -13.22 3.35
N ILE A 335 -10.91 -14.15 3.77
CA ILE A 335 -10.40 -15.22 2.91
C ILE A 335 -11.51 -16.23 2.58
N ASP A 336 -12.31 -16.59 3.57
CA ASP A 336 -13.36 -17.61 3.44
C ASP A 336 -14.74 -17.00 3.11
N GLY A 337 -14.82 -15.68 2.92
CA GLY A 337 -16.07 -14.98 2.68
C GLY A 337 -16.99 -14.92 3.90
N GLY A 338 -16.47 -15.27 5.08
CA GLY A 338 -17.22 -15.26 6.35
C GLY A 338 -17.12 -13.94 7.12
N GLU A 339 -16.48 -12.91 6.56
CA GLU A 339 -16.42 -11.59 7.18
C GLU A 339 -17.77 -10.88 7.04
N ASP A 340 -18.21 -10.24 8.13
CA ASP A 340 -19.38 -9.36 8.07
C ASP A 340 -19.14 -8.22 7.07
N PRO A 341 -19.98 -8.07 6.04
CA PRO A 341 -19.82 -7.04 5.00
C PRO A 341 -19.72 -5.60 5.55
N SER A 342 -20.34 -5.35 6.73
CA SER A 342 -20.28 -4.03 7.39
C SER A 342 -18.89 -3.67 7.89
N PHE A 343 -17.99 -4.65 8.03
CA PHE A 343 -16.62 -4.52 8.52
C PHE A 343 -15.58 -5.01 7.50
N ALA A 344 -16.03 -5.32 6.27
CA ALA A 344 -15.15 -5.79 5.20
C ALA A 344 -14.06 -4.76 4.85
N GLY A 345 -12.92 -5.28 4.40
CA GLY A 345 -11.79 -4.47 3.98
C GLY A 345 -10.61 -4.51 4.97
N PRO A 346 -9.40 -4.16 4.50
CA PRO A 346 -8.19 -4.26 5.29
C PRO A 346 -8.11 -3.17 6.37
N ALA A 347 -7.52 -3.53 7.50
CA ALA A 347 -7.23 -2.63 8.61
C ALA A 347 -5.75 -2.19 8.65
N ALA A 348 -5.38 -1.40 9.66
CA ALA A 348 -3.99 -1.01 9.89
C ALA A 348 -3.16 -2.07 10.62
N TYR A 349 -3.64 -3.32 10.67
CA TYR A 349 -2.96 -4.38 11.40
C TYR A 349 -1.62 -4.76 10.73
N GLY A 350 -0.55 -4.75 11.50
CA GLY A 350 0.79 -5.16 11.07
C GLY A 350 1.48 -6.08 12.09
N GLY A 351 0.69 -6.57 13.08
CA GLY A 351 1.17 -7.41 14.17
C GLY A 351 1.01 -6.73 15.54
N SER A 352 0.59 -7.52 16.55
CA SER A 352 0.26 -7.01 17.88
C SER A 352 1.46 -6.40 18.63
N LEU A 353 2.69 -6.84 18.30
CA LEU A 353 3.92 -6.27 18.87
C LEU A 353 4.21 -4.83 18.45
N LEU A 354 3.60 -4.35 17.35
CA LEU A 354 3.81 -2.98 16.88
C LEU A 354 3.23 -1.95 17.86
N ILE A 355 2.10 -2.27 18.52
CA ILE A 355 1.42 -1.34 19.42
C ILE A 355 2.31 -0.97 20.61
N PRO A 356 2.83 -1.90 21.43
CA PRO A 356 3.70 -1.56 22.55
C PRO A 356 4.99 -0.84 22.12
N LEU A 357 5.57 -1.24 20.98
CA LEU A 357 6.74 -0.56 20.44
C LEU A 357 6.41 0.86 19.95
N ALA A 358 5.26 1.06 19.31
CA ALA A 358 4.83 2.39 18.90
C ALA A 358 4.59 3.31 20.08
N LEU A 359 4.05 2.81 21.19
CA LEU A 359 3.93 3.58 22.45
C LEU A 359 5.29 4.06 22.97
N VAL A 360 6.32 3.20 22.90
CA VAL A 360 7.70 3.64 23.21
C VAL A 360 8.18 4.69 22.20
N GLY A 361 7.84 4.51 20.92
CA GLY A 361 8.19 5.43 19.84
C GLY A 361 7.57 6.83 20.00
N LEU A 362 6.35 6.93 20.54
CA LEU A 362 5.70 8.20 20.86
C LEU A 362 6.52 9.05 21.83
N GLY A 363 7.27 8.43 22.74
CA GLY A 363 8.20 9.11 23.65
C GLY A 363 9.46 9.62 22.98
N SER A 364 9.66 9.42 21.68
CA SER A 364 10.79 9.95 20.94
C SER A 364 10.62 11.46 20.71
N ARG A 365 11.66 12.24 20.99
CA ARG A 365 11.67 13.70 20.72
C ARG A 365 11.92 14.05 19.26
N ARG A 366 11.79 13.10 18.35
CA ARG A 366 12.00 13.33 16.91
C ARG A 366 10.85 14.13 16.31
N ARG A 367 11.18 15.02 15.39
CA ARG A 367 10.20 15.90 14.71
C ARG A 367 9.23 15.15 13.81
N GLU A 368 9.55 13.93 13.45
CA GLU A 368 8.71 13.04 12.64
C GLU A 368 7.51 12.48 13.43
N VAL A 369 7.58 12.44 14.76
CA VAL A 369 6.53 11.85 15.59
C VAL A 369 5.19 12.60 15.47
N PRO A 370 5.10 13.93 15.65
CA PRO A 370 3.81 14.62 15.58
C PRO A 370 3.06 14.43 14.24
N PRO A 371 3.68 14.64 13.06
CA PRO A 371 2.95 14.43 11.78
C PRO A 371 2.53 12.97 11.59
N LEU A 372 3.32 11.99 12.04
CA LEU A 372 2.96 10.57 11.97
C LEU A 372 1.74 10.27 12.84
N VAL A 373 1.68 10.82 14.05
CA VAL A 373 0.51 10.67 14.94
C VAL A 373 -0.73 11.28 14.29
N ILE A 374 -0.62 12.49 13.74
CA ILE A 374 -1.74 13.17 13.08
C ILE A 374 -2.27 12.35 11.91
N VAL A 375 -1.41 11.95 10.97
CA VAL A 375 -1.85 11.21 9.78
C VAL A 375 -2.35 9.81 10.15
N GLY A 376 -1.74 9.17 11.17
CA GLY A 376 -2.18 7.87 11.67
C GLY A 376 -3.56 7.94 12.29
N LEU A 377 -3.82 8.92 13.15
CA LEU A 377 -5.12 9.13 13.78
C LEU A 377 -6.21 9.50 12.76
N LEU A 378 -5.88 10.35 11.76
CA LEU A 378 -6.81 10.66 10.67
C LEU A 378 -7.15 9.41 9.86
N GLY A 379 -6.16 8.55 9.58
CA GLY A 379 -6.39 7.28 8.90
C GLY A 379 -7.29 6.33 9.69
N LEU A 380 -7.07 6.19 11.00
CA LEU A 380 -7.93 5.39 11.87
C LEU A 380 -9.33 5.96 11.98
N ALA A 381 -9.45 7.29 12.11
CA ALA A 381 -10.74 7.97 12.23
C ALA A 381 -11.58 7.83 10.95
N ALA A 382 -10.95 7.95 9.77
CA ALA A 382 -11.63 7.76 8.50
C ALA A 382 -12.05 6.30 8.32
N TRP A 383 -11.17 5.34 8.62
CA TRP A 383 -11.49 3.92 8.51
C TRP A 383 -12.59 3.48 9.48
N GLY A 384 -12.55 3.94 10.73
CA GLY A 384 -13.59 3.72 11.73
C GLY A 384 -14.87 4.53 11.47
N ARG A 385 -14.88 5.43 10.47
CA ARG A 385 -15.97 6.39 10.22
C ARG A 385 -16.36 7.18 11.47
N LEU A 386 -15.34 7.65 12.20
CA LEU A 386 -15.52 8.34 13.47
C LEU A 386 -16.35 9.62 13.28
N PRO A 387 -17.42 9.86 14.07
CA PRO A 387 -18.24 11.06 13.97
C PRO A 387 -17.40 12.34 14.00
N VAL A 388 -17.90 13.40 13.38
CA VAL A 388 -17.26 14.72 13.24
C VAL A 388 -16.02 14.68 12.35
N VAL A 389 -15.05 13.79 12.59
CA VAL A 389 -13.80 13.72 11.81
C VAL A 389 -14.07 13.20 10.41
N ASN A 390 -14.79 12.09 10.27
CA ASN A 390 -15.15 11.54 8.97
C ASN A 390 -16.04 12.50 8.20
N ASP A 391 -17.01 13.15 8.86
CA ASP A 391 -17.87 14.14 8.23
C ASP A 391 -17.09 15.36 7.71
N ALA A 392 -16.06 15.78 8.43
CA ALA A 392 -15.16 16.84 8.01
C ALA A 392 -14.33 16.42 6.78
N ILE A 393 -13.79 15.20 6.79
CA ILE A 393 -13.04 14.65 5.65
C ILE A 393 -13.94 14.57 4.42
N CYS A 394 -15.15 14.04 4.52
CA CYS A 394 -16.10 13.89 3.42
C CYS A 394 -16.60 15.22 2.84
N ARG A 395 -16.38 16.35 3.53
CA ARG A 395 -16.68 17.70 2.99
C ARG A 395 -15.55 18.29 2.16
N LEU A 396 -14.35 17.73 2.23
CA LEU A 396 -13.22 18.22 1.45
C LEU A 396 -13.38 17.88 -0.03
N PRO A 397 -12.97 18.78 -0.95
CA PRO A 397 -12.97 18.48 -2.38
C PRO A 397 -12.20 17.18 -2.68
N LEU A 398 -12.69 16.38 -3.62
CA LEU A 398 -12.23 15.04 -3.99
C LEU A 398 -12.45 13.95 -2.93
N PHE A 399 -12.34 14.23 -1.65
CA PHE A 399 -12.66 13.27 -0.58
C PHE A 399 -14.17 12.97 -0.50
N ALA A 400 -15.01 13.90 -0.96
CA ALA A 400 -16.45 13.71 -1.03
C ALA A 400 -16.89 12.56 -1.96
N ILE A 401 -16.03 12.16 -2.90
CA ILE A 401 -16.29 11.10 -3.88
C ILE A 401 -15.30 9.92 -3.76
N ALA A 402 -14.40 9.96 -2.77
CA ALA A 402 -13.39 8.94 -2.52
C ALA A 402 -13.84 7.96 -1.42
N ILE A 403 -13.36 6.74 -1.48
CA ILE A 403 -13.49 5.76 -0.39
C ILE A 403 -12.46 6.12 0.68
N ASN A 404 -12.86 6.94 1.66
CA ASN A 404 -11.95 7.48 2.66
C ASN A 404 -11.44 6.44 3.66
N GLU A 405 -12.07 5.28 3.76
CA GLU A 405 -11.58 4.14 4.54
C GLU A 405 -10.17 3.69 4.12
N TYR A 406 -9.82 3.90 2.86
CA TYR A 406 -8.46 3.59 2.38
C TYR A 406 -7.37 4.46 3.02
N LEU A 407 -7.70 5.59 3.68
CA LEU A 407 -6.75 6.36 4.50
C LEU A 407 -6.08 5.52 5.59
N VAL A 408 -6.63 4.37 5.94
CA VAL A 408 -6.09 3.46 6.96
C VAL A 408 -4.63 3.05 6.70
N PHE A 409 -4.16 3.06 5.45
CA PHE A 409 -2.74 2.77 5.18
C PHE A 409 -1.80 3.82 5.79
N LEU A 410 -2.26 5.06 5.99
CA LEU A 410 -1.50 6.07 6.71
C LEU A 410 -1.32 5.70 8.18
N ALA A 411 -2.34 5.05 8.79
CA ALA A 411 -2.23 4.53 10.15
C ALA A 411 -1.27 3.34 10.23
N ALA A 412 -1.34 2.40 9.28
CA ALA A 412 -0.40 1.28 9.19
C ALA A 412 1.04 1.77 9.01
N PHE A 413 1.24 2.78 8.15
CA PHE A 413 2.53 3.43 7.94
C PHE A 413 3.04 4.10 9.22
N ALA A 414 2.21 4.91 9.87
CA ALA A 414 2.57 5.59 11.12
C ALA A 414 2.93 4.59 12.21
N LEU A 415 2.14 3.52 12.36
CA LEU A 415 2.38 2.45 13.32
C LEU A 415 3.73 1.76 13.07
N ALA A 416 4.03 1.42 11.82
CA ALA A 416 5.31 0.78 11.45
C ALA A 416 6.51 1.69 11.75
N VAL A 417 6.42 3.00 11.43
CA VAL A 417 7.50 3.96 11.70
C VAL A 417 7.65 4.19 13.20
N LEU A 418 6.57 4.40 13.94
CA LEU A 418 6.61 4.59 15.39
C LEU A 418 7.16 3.35 16.10
N ALA A 419 6.78 2.14 15.66
CA ALA A 419 7.31 0.90 16.21
C ALA A 419 8.82 0.74 15.95
N ALA A 420 9.29 1.13 14.76
CA ALA A 420 10.73 1.18 14.46
C ALA A 420 11.48 2.17 15.38
N LEU A 421 10.92 3.36 15.58
CA LEU A 421 11.48 4.35 16.53
C LEU A 421 11.48 3.82 17.97
N GLY A 422 10.44 3.09 18.36
CA GLY A 422 10.35 2.45 19.67
C GLY A 422 11.40 1.38 19.84
N LEU A 423 11.56 0.50 18.86
CA LEU A 423 12.61 -0.54 18.89
C LEU A 423 14.02 0.08 18.92
N ASP A 424 14.23 1.18 18.18
CA ASP A 424 15.50 1.92 18.19
C ASP A 424 15.82 2.51 19.59
N ARG A 425 14.80 2.94 20.34
CA ARG A 425 14.95 3.38 21.74
C ARG A 425 15.20 2.21 22.69
N VAL A 426 14.43 1.14 22.57
CA VAL A 426 14.60 -0.06 23.40
C VAL A 426 15.98 -0.67 23.22
N SER A 427 16.51 -0.69 22.00
CA SER A 427 17.88 -1.18 21.73
C SER A 427 18.97 -0.35 22.40
N ARG A 428 18.66 0.87 22.85
CA ARG A 428 19.55 1.75 23.65
C ARG A 428 19.26 1.69 25.15
N GLY A 429 18.38 0.79 25.59
CA GLY A 429 17.98 0.67 26.99
C GLY A 429 16.93 1.70 27.44
N GLU A 430 16.31 2.45 26.48
CA GLU A 430 15.31 3.47 26.78
C GLU A 430 13.88 2.91 26.67
N GLY A 431 12.98 3.34 27.55
CA GLY A 431 11.53 3.08 27.43
C GLY A 431 11.11 1.65 27.78
N LEU A 432 11.91 0.89 28.50
CA LEU A 432 11.58 -0.50 28.89
C LEU A 432 10.32 -0.57 29.77
N SER A 433 10.13 0.37 30.70
CA SER A 433 8.90 0.44 31.50
C SER A 433 7.65 0.71 30.64
N THR A 434 7.77 1.64 29.69
CA THR A 434 6.69 1.92 28.72
C THR A 434 6.39 0.68 27.86
N LEU A 435 7.43 -0.06 27.43
CA LEU A 435 7.27 -1.30 26.68
C LEU A 435 6.50 -2.34 27.49
N LEU A 436 6.88 -2.57 28.75
CA LEU A 436 6.22 -3.55 29.63
C LEU A 436 4.75 -3.17 29.86
N VAL A 437 4.47 -1.92 30.20
CA VAL A 437 3.08 -1.43 30.35
C VAL A 437 2.32 -1.58 29.03
N GLY A 438 2.93 -1.22 27.91
CA GLY A 438 2.34 -1.36 26.59
C GLY A 438 2.03 -2.82 26.22
N VAL A 439 2.90 -3.75 26.55
CA VAL A 439 2.67 -5.20 26.34
C VAL A 439 1.49 -5.67 27.18
N VAL A 440 1.48 -5.37 28.47
CA VAL A 440 0.37 -5.76 29.36
C VAL A 440 -0.95 -5.16 28.89
N ALA A 441 -0.98 -3.87 28.54
CA ALA A 441 -2.17 -3.19 28.03
C ALA A 441 -2.65 -3.82 26.71
N THR A 442 -1.72 -4.11 25.78
CA THR A 442 -2.05 -4.75 24.50
C THR A 442 -2.63 -6.15 24.71
N LEU A 443 -2.02 -6.96 25.58
CA LEU A 443 -2.53 -8.29 25.92
C LEU A 443 -3.91 -8.23 26.57
N ALA A 444 -4.14 -7.26 27.49
CA ALA A 444 -5.45 -7.06 28.10
C ALA A 444 -6.52 -6.68 27.05
N VAL A 445 -6.21 -5.74 26.15
CA VAL A 445 -7.12 -5.36 25.04
C VAL A 445 -7.40 -6.55 24.13
N VAL A 446 -6.36 -7.28 23.68
CA VAL A 446 -6.53 -8.47 22.85
C VAL A 446 -7.38 -9.52 23.57
N GLY A 447 -7.15 -9.74 24.86
CA GLY A 447 -7.94 -10.68 25.68
C GLY A 447 -9.42 -10.29 25.76
N VAL A 448 -9.72 -9.01 26.03
CA VAL A 448 -11.11 -8.51 26.03
C VAL A 448 -11.77 -8.65 24.67
N LEU A 449 -11.07 -8.26 23.58
CA LEU A 449 -11.59 -8.40 22.22
C LEU A 449 -11.78 -9.87 21.84
N PHE A 450 -10.84 -10.73 22.23
CA PHE A 450 -10.97 -12.17 22.00
C PHE A 450 -12.22 -12.74 22.67
N LEU A 451 -12.44 -12.44 23.96
CA LEU A 451 -13.64 -12.87 24.69
C LEU A 451 -14.93 -12.34 24.06
N ARG A 452 -14.92 -11.08 23.58
CA ARG A 452 -16.08 -10.47 22.93
C ARG A 452 -16.41 -11.10 21.57
N PHE A 453 -15.38 -11.43 20.77
CA PHE A 453 -15.54 -11.89 19.38
C PHE A 453 -15.22 -13.39 19.20
N GLN A 454 -15.09 -14.17 20.26
CA GLN A 454 -14.70 -15.60 20.19
C GLN A 454 -15.62 -16.43 19.29
N SER A 455 -16.93 -16.12 19.22
CA SER A 455 -17.87 -16.80 18.35
C SER A 455 -17.58 -16.59 16.86
N ASN A 456 -17.02 -15.43 16.49
CA ASN A 456 -16.64 -15.15 15.11
C ASN A 456 -15.29 -15.81 14.77
N LEU A 457 -14.36 -15.80 15.73
CA LEU A 457 -13.04 -16.43 15.58
C LEU A 457 -13.14 -17.95 15.43
N GLY A 458 -14.09 -18.61 16.11
CA GLY A 458 -14.36 -20.04 15.98
C GLY A 458 -14.92 -20.47 14.62
N ARG A 459 -15.31 -19.54 13.77
CA ARG A 459 -15.76 -19.79 12.38
C ARG A 459 -14.62 -19.78 11.37
N ILE A 460 -13.42 -19.37 11.77
CA ILE A 460 -12.24 -19.38 10.91
C ILE A 460 -11.79 -20.85 10.80
N GLN A 461 -12.03 -21.44 9.62
CA GLN A 461 -11.52 -22.78 9.33
C GLN A 461 -10.00 -22.71 9.07
N PRO A 462 -9.21 -23.68 9.57
CA PRO A 462 -7.77 -23.72 9.37
C PRO A 462 -7.36 -23.95 7.90
#